data_0662397663bc740e5129c01d97611122
#
_entry.id   0662397663bc740e5129c01d97611122
#
_cell.length_a   1.000
_cell.length_b   1.000
_cell.length_c   1.000
_cell.angle_alpha   90.00
_cell.angle_beta   90.00
_cell.angle_gamma   90.00
#
_symmetry.space_group_name_H-M   'P 1'
#
loop_
_entity.id
_entity.type
_entity.pdbx_description
1 polymer ?
#
loop_
_entity_poly.entity_id
_entity_poly.type
_entity_poly.pdbx_seq_one_letter_code
_entity_poly.pdbx_strand_id
1 'polypeptide(L)'
;MDLQALKNKYDIIGNDPALNQALETAVKFAPTDLSVVILGESGVGKENFARIIHQYSARRNNNFFVVNCGALAKELVNSELFGHVKGSFTGSTETRKGYFEDANGGTLFLDEIAELPLESQALLLRVLQSGEYRKVGSNKIEHTDVRIVAATNIDLYEAVRRGKFREDLYFRLSAAQIRIPALRDRQDDIYLLFRKFTSDFSETSGMCKISLRPDAIRLLCSYRWPGNVRQLMGFTQALTAQVSRKVTPTLQRIELSAAELAPFMPVEQGEPIPVVFSGAQGGPQAGAGAPAMDLQPIVKAIFDLNQRIDDLEARVDRRSLPAPAAAPRAEEAEWQGQDFAAPSGRVVESVADEQPQQEPATLSVKEQEAELIRKALEKHGGNRKLAAEELGMSERTLYRKLPPEYRKK
;
A
#
# COMPACT_ATOMS: atom_id res chain seq x y z
N MET A 1 -2.87 3.96 -33.52
CA MET A 1 -3.58 3.69 -32.25
C MET A 1 -4.20 4.98 -31.77
N ASP A 2 -5.45 4.95 -31.34
CA ASP A 2 -6.11 6.14 -30.79
C ASP A 2 -5.63 6.36 -29.35
N LEU A 3 -4.80 7.41 -29.14
CA LEU A 3 -4.24 7.77 -27.84
C LEU A 3 -5.34 8.20 -26.85
N GLN A 4 -6.43 8.79 -27.37
CA GLN A 4 -7.54 9.21 -26.53
C GLN A 4 -8.33 8.00 -25.99
N ALA A 5 -8.54 6.97 -26.82
CA ALA A 5 -9.15 5.72 -26.38
C ALA A 5 -8.30 5.01 -25.31
N LEU A 6 -6.95 5.06 -25.45
CA LEU A 6 -6.04 4.54 -24.45
C LEU A 6 -6.17 5.29 -23.12
N LYS A 7 -6.14 6.62 -23.16
CA LYS A 7 -6.29 7.47 -21.96
C LYS A 7 -7.60 7.19 -21.24
N ASN A 8 -8.71 7.14 -21.97
CA ASN A 8 -10.03 6.86 -21.41
C ASN A 8 -10.10 5.48 -20.74
N LYS A 9 -9.46 4.46 -21.34
CA LYS A 9 -9.45 3.09 -20.79
C LYS A 9 -8.71 2.98 -19.45
N TYR A 10 -7.67 3.80 -19.24
CA TYR A 10 -6.82 3.74 -18.05
C TYR A 10 -6.98 4.95 -17.12
N ASP A 11 -8.03 5.75 -17.31
CA ASP A 11 -8.31 6.98 -16.53
C ASP A 11 -7.10 7.94 -16.48
N ILE A 12 -6.34 8.03 -17.58
CA ILE A 12 -5.22 8.94 -17.71
C ILE A 12 -5.73 10.27 -18.26
N ILE A 13 -5.64 11.31 -17.44
CA ILE A 13 -6.13 12.64 -17.78
C ILE A 13 -4.93 13.55 -18.02
N GLY A 14 -5.02 14.28 -19.11
CA GLY A 14 -4.01 15.24 -19.50
C GLY A 14 -3.78 15.24 -21.02
N ASN A 15 -3.34 16.39 -21.53
CA ASN A 15 -3.02 16.57 -22.95
C ASN A 15 -1.58 17.02 -23.17
N ASP A 16 -0.78 17.08 -22.13
CA ASP A 16 0.62 17.46 -22.20
C ASP A 16 1.41 16.62 -23.21
N PRO A 17 2.24 17.24 -24.06
CA PRO A 17 3.02 16.53 -25.08
C PRO A 17 3.98 15.48 -24.51
N ALA A 18 4.64 15.75 -23.39
CA ALA A 18 5.57 14.81 -22.78
C ALA A 18 4.85 13.60 -22.18
N LEU A 19 3.66 13.81 -21.59
CA LEU A 19 2.79 12.71 -21.16
C LEU A 19 2.35 11.84 -22.35
N ASN A 20 1.96 12.46 -23.45
CA ASN A 20 1.55 11.76 -24.68
C ASN A 20 2.72 10.94 -25.25
N GLN A 21 3.91 11.52 -25.33
CA GLN A 21 5.11 10.83 -25.79
C GLN A 21 5.48 9.65 -24.90
N ALA A 22 5.32 9.80 -23.58
CA ALA A 22 5.55 8.70 -22.63
C ALA A 22 4.56 7.54 -22.88
N LEU A 23 3.28 7.83 -23.12
CA LEU A 23 2.25 6.83 -23.45
C LEU A 23 2.55 6.12 -24.77
N GLU A 24 2.89 6.86 -25.82
CA GLU A 24 3.30 6.28 -27.12
C GLU A 24 4.51 5.36 -26.96
N THR A 25 5.50 5.77 -26.17
CA THR A 25 6.69 4.99 -25.88
C THR A 25 6.34 3.71 -25.12
N ALA A 26 5.43 3.77 -24.14
CA ALA A 26 4.92 2.60 -23.44
C ALA A 26 4.30 1.58 -24.39
N VAL A 27 3.46 2.05 -25.31
CA VAL A 27 2.82 1.19 -26.32
C VAL A 27 3.85 0.61 -27.30
N LYS A 28 4.87 1.39 -27.71
CA LYS A 28 5.96 0.90 -28.58
C LYS A 28 6.78 -0.22 -27.95
N PHE A 29 7.06 -0.13 -26.65
CA PHE A 29 7.79 -1.18 -25.92
C PHE A 29 6.91 -2.37 -25.50
N ALA A 30 5.60 -2.22 -25.46
CA ALA A 30 4.70 -3.26 -24.99
C ALA A 30 4.85 -4.61 -25.73
N PRO A 31 4.94 -4.69 -27.09
CA PRO A 31 5.09 -5.96 -27.81
C PRO A 31 6.43 -6.64 -27.63
N THR A 32 7.45 -5.96 -27.09
CA THR A 32 8.78 -6.51 -26.89
C THR A 32 8.87 -7.22 -25.53
N ASP A 33 9.82 -8.16 -25.40
CA ASP A 33 10.17 -8.77 -24.10
C ASP A 33 11.25 -8.01 -23.32
N LEU A 34 11.58 -6.78 -23.76
CA LEU A 34 12.54 -5.94 -23.05
C LEU A 34 12.03 -5.60 -21.65
N SER A 35 12.94 -5.59 -20.69
CA SER A 35 12.69 -4.96 -19.38
C SER A 35 12.52 -3.46 -19.59
N VAL A 36 11.53 -2.87 -18.93
CA VAL A 36 11.22 -1.44 -19.06
C VAL A 36 11.37 -0.77 -17.71
N VAL A 37 12.04 0.38 -17.65
CA VAL A 37 12.11 1.25 -16.47
C VAL A 37 11.22 2.46 -16.67
N ILE A 38 10.32 2.69 -15.72
CA ILE A 38 9.43 3.86 -15.67
C ILE A 38 9.98 4.84 -14.63
N LEU A 39 10.44 5.98 -15.11
CA LEU A 39 11.01 7.07 -14.31
C LEU A 39 9.95 8.15 -14.07
N GLY A 40 9.82 8.61 -12.85
CA GLY A 40 8.92 9.71 -12.51
C GLY A 40 8.72 9.84 -11.01
N GLU A 41 8.34 11.02 -10.56
CA GLU A 41 8.11 11.30 -9.14
C GLU A 41 7.02 10.43 -8.53
N SER A 42 6.96 10.39 -7.19
CA SER A 42 5.89 9.71 -6.50
C SER A 42 4.53 10.34 -6.84
N GLY A 43 3.52 9.50 -7.06
CA GLY A 43 2.15 9.96 -7.34
C GLY A 43 1.86 10.43 -8.77
N VAL A 44 2.79 10.26 -9.75
CA VAL A 44 2.55 10.65 -11.16
C VAL A 44 1.70 9.65 -11.95
N GLY A 45 1.51 8.41 -11.42
CA GLY A 45 0.73 7.35 -12.06
C GLY A 45 1.56 6.27 -12.77
N LYS A 46 2.78 5.95 -12.32
CA LYS A 46 3.68 4.94 -12.91
C LYS A 46 3.02 3.57 -13.09
N GLU A 47 2.17 3.14 -12.17
CA GLU A 47 1.48 1.85 -12.23
C GLU A 47 0.57 1.74 -13.47
N ASN A 48 -0.12 2.80 -13.87
CA ASN A 48 -0.97 2.79 -15.06
C ASN A 48 -0.15 2.49 -16.33
N PHE A 49 1.07 3.02 -16.42
CA PHE A 49 1.99 2.72 -17.52
C PHE A 49 2.42 1.25 -17.53
N ALA A 50 2.70 0.67 -16.37
CA ALA A 50 3.02 -0.75 -16.27
C ALA A 50 1.85 -1.64 -16.71
N ARG A 51 0.62 -1.28 -16.33
CA ARG A 51 -0.61 -1.96 -16.78
C ARG A 51 -0.81 -1.84 -18.29
N ILE A 52 -0.53 -0.67 -18.90
CA ILE A 52 -0.56 -0.47 -20.36
C ILE A 52 0.46 -1.38 -21.03
N ILE A 53 1.71 -1.40 -20.58
CA ILE A 53 2.77 -2.24 -21.12
C ILE A 53 2.36 -3.71 -21.09
N HIS A 54 1.83 -4.19 -19.99
CA HIS A 54 1.36 -5.57 -19.88
C HIS A 54 0.19 -5.86 -20.83
N GLN A 55 -0.82 -5.02 -20.86
CA GLN A 55 -2.05 -5.23 -21.62
C GLN A 55 -1.83 -5.19 -23.15
N TYR A 56 -0.82 -4.47 -23.61
CA TYR A 56 -0.44 -4.41 -25.03
C TYR A 56 0.72 -5.34 -25.40
N SER A 57 1.13 -6.22 -24.47
CA SER A 57 2.17 -7.24 -24.69
C SER A 57 1.60 -8.57 -25.19
N ALA A 58 2.49 -9.45 -25.62
CA ALA A 58 2.16 -10.84 -25.90
C ALA A 58 1.64 -11.60 -24.66
N ARG A 59 1.98 -11.12 -23.45
CA ARG A 59 1.62 -11.71 -22.14
C ARG A 59 0.32 -11.16 -21.54
N ARG A 60 -0.49 -10.41 -22.28
CA ARG A 60 -1.70 -9.71 -21.81
C ARG A 60 -2.75 -10.59 -21.13
N ASN A 61 -2.78 -11.87 -21.46
CA ASN A 61 -3.73 -12.84 -20.92
C ASN A 61 -3.15 -13.60 -19.72
N ASN A 62 -1.88 -13.36 -19.38
CA ASN A 62 -1.18 -14.01 -18.28
C ASN A 62 -1.22 -13.12 -17.02
N ASN A 63 -0.64 -13.61 -15.94
CA ASN A 63 -0.65 -12.92 -14.65
C ASN A 63 0.14 -11.60 -14.71
N PHE A 64 -0.40 -10.59 -14.05
CA PHE A 64 0.26 -9.31 -13.77
C PHE A 64 0.35 -9.11 -12.27
N PHE A 65 1.55 -9.18 -11.72
CA PHE A 65 1.80 -8.96 -10.30
C PHE A 65 2.43 -7.59 -10.07
N VAL A 66 2.00 -6.94 -8.99
CA VAL A 66 2.52 -5.64 -8.54
C VAL A 66 3.20 -5.84 -7.20
N VAL A 67 4.46 -5.45 -7.10
CA VAL A 67 5.24 -5.51 -5.87
C VAL A 67 5.84 -4.13 -5.60
N ASN A 68 5.53 -3.55 -4.45
CA ASN A 68 6.22 -2.35 -3.97
C ASN A 68 7.43 -2.79 -3.14
N CYS A 69 8.64 -2.55 -3.66
CA CYS A 69 9.90 -2.95 -3.02
C CYS A 69 10.16 -2.19 -1.71
N GLY A 70 9.68 -0.94 -1.61
CA GLY A 70 9.82 -0.12 -0.40
C GLY A 70 8.90 -0.54 0.74
N ALA A 71 7.80 -1.24 0.43
CA ALA A 71 6.86 -1.73 1.43
C ALA A 71 7.27 -3.07 2.07
N LEU A 72 8.25 -3.77 1.47
CA LEU A 72 8.75 -5.05 1.99
C LEU A 72 9.79 -4.81 3.09
N ALA A 73 9.69 -5.54 4.20
CA ALA A 73 10.75 -5.57 5.19
C ALA A 73 12.05 -6.10 4.57
N LYS A 74 13.17 -5.41 4.77
CA LYS A 74 14.45 -5.70 4.10
C LYS A 74 14.91 -7.16 4.26
N GLU A 75 14.63 -7.75 5.42
CA GLU A 75 14.96 -9.13 5.78
C GLU A 75 14.08 -10.14 5.02
N LEU A 76 12.88 -9.73 4.61
CA LEU A 76 11.91 -10.61 3.95
C LEU A 76 11.89 -10.45 2.43
N VAL A 77 12.52 -9.42 1.88
CA VAL A 77 12.51 -9.12 0.43
C VAL A 77 12.87 -10.35 -0.40
N ASN A 78 13.97 -11.04 -0.05
CA ASN A 78 14.41 -12.22 -0.78
C ASN A 78 13.41 -13.39 -0.66
N SER A 79 12.82 -13.57 0.52
CA SER A 79 11.81 -14.60 0.76
C SER A 79 10.50 -14.34 -0.01
N GLU A 80 10.06 -13.08 -0.09
CA GLU A 80 8.86 -12.71 -0.84
C GLU A 80 9.08 -12.78 -2.36
N LEU A 81 10.23 -12.29 -2.86
CA LEU A 81 10.52 -12.29 -4.29
C LEU A 81 10.81 -13.71 -4.82
N PHE A 82 11.67 -14.46 -4.14
CA PHE A 82 12.22 -15.75 -4.65
C PHE A 82 11.61 -16.98 -3.97
N GLY A 83 10.84 -16.80 -2.88
CA GLY A 83 10.32 -17.88 -2.06
C GLY A 83 11.34 -18.44 -1.08
N HIS A 84 10.90 -19.32 -0.19
CA HIS A 84 11.75 -19.97 0.80
C HIS A 84 11.36 -21.43 1.01
N VAL A 85 12.32 -22.23 1.49
CA VAL A 85 12.05 -23.61 1.95
C VAL A 85 11.87 -23.62 3.47
N LYS A 86 11.14 -24.62 3.97
CA LYS A 86 10.95 -24.85 5.39
C LYS A 86 12.29 -24.87 6.15
N GLY A 87 12.39 -24.13 7.26
CA GLY A 87 13.58 -24.07 8.10
C GLY A 87 14.68 -23.12 7.61
N SER A 88 14.42 -22.29 6.60
CA SER A 88 15.43 -21.36 6.05
C SER A 88 15.75 -20.17 6.94
N PHE A 89 14.84 -19.78 7.85
CA PHE A 89 15.02 -18.76 8.87
C PHE A 89 14.08 -19.00 10.05
N THR A 90 14.28 -18.31 11.16
CA THR A 90 13.42 -18.40 12.36
C THR A 90 12.00 -17.99 12.02
N GLY A 91 11.04 -18.93 12.13
CA GLY A 91 9.64 -18.71 11.78
C GLY A 91 9.20 -19.28 10.42
N SER A 92 10.11 -19.80 9.59
CA SER A 92 9.76 -20.49 8.33
C SER A 92 9.28 -21.93 8.59
N THR A 93 8.02 -22.08 8.97
CA THR A 93 7.41 -23.39 9.29
C THR A 93 7.06 -24.21 8.06
N GLU A 94 6.84 -23.55 6.91
CA GLU A 94 6.41 -24.13 5.65
C GLU A 94 7.26 -23.60 4.47
N THR A 95 7.26 -24.32 3.36
CA THR A 95 7.82 -23.83 2.09
C THR A 95 6.82 -22.92 1.41
N ARG A 96 7.26 -21.71 1.02
CA ARG A 96 6.40 -20.72 0.35
C ARG A 96 6.96 -20.34 -1.01
N LYS A 97 6.06 -20.16 -1.98
CA LYS A 97 6.37 -19.62 -3.29
C LYS A 97 6.72 -18.14 -3.21
N GLY A 98 7.57 -17.68 -4.12
CA GLY A 98 7.89 -16.28 -4.29
C GLY A 98 7.20 -15.69 -5.51
N TYR A 99 7.21 -14.35 -5.62
CA TYR A 99 6.60 -13.63 -6.74
C TYR A 99 7.14 -14.08 -8.11
N PHE A 100 8.41 -14.48 -8.21
CA PHE A 100 8.98 -14.98 -9.47
C PHE A 100 8.41 -16.33 -9.90
N GLU A 101 7.99 -17.17 -8.96
CA GLU A 101 7.31 -18.43 -9.27
C GLU A 101 5.86 -18.17 -9.71
N ASP A 102 5.14 -17.28 -8.97
CA ASP A 102 3.74 -16.97 -9.22
C ASP A 102 3.54 -16.15 -10.51
N ALA A 103 4.52 -15.32 -10.87
CA ALA A 103 4.50 -14.48 -12.07
C ALA A 103 5.01 -15.23 -13.33
N ASN A 104 5.39 -16.51 -13.23
CA ASN A 104 5.95 -17.26 -14.35
C ASN A 104 5.03 -17.23 -15.59
N GLY A 105 5.60 -16.95 -16.75
CA GLY A 105 4.89 -16.72 -18.02
C GLY A 105 4.23 -15.34 -18.12
N GLY A 106 4.18 -14.56 -17.05
CA GLY A 106 3.49 -13.28 -16.95
C GLY A 106 4.41 -12.06 -16.91
N THR A 107 3.95 -11.03 -16.20
CA THR A 107 4.68 -9.77 -16.00
C THR A 107 4.73 -9.43 -14.51
N LEU A 108 5.91 -9.09 -14.01
CA LEU A 108 6.13 -8.60 -12.65
C LEU A 108 6.48 -7.10 -12.70
N PHE A 109 5.65 -6.29 -12.08
CA PHE A 109 5.89 -4.87 -11.88
C PHE A 109 6.53 -4.63 -10.52
N LEU A 110 7.75 -4.08 -10.52
CA LEU A 110 8.53 -3.75 -9.33
C LEU A 110 8.51 -2.23 -9.14
N ASP A 111 7.65 -1.73 -8.25
CA ASP A 111 7.65 -0.31 -7.88
C ASP A 111 8.73 -0.03 -6.84
N GLU A 112 9.29 1.19 -6.88
CA GLU A 112 10.39 1.64 -6.01
C GLU A 112 11.59 0.68 -6.04
N ILE A 113 12.01 0.24 -7.24
CA ILE A 113 13.08 -0.76 -7.41
C ILE A 113 14.41 -0.36 -6.77
N ALA A 114 14.65 0.94 -6.61
CA ALA A 114 15.85 1.47 -5.98
C ALA A 114 15.94 1.18 -4.46
N GLU A 115 14.81 0.80 -3.83
CA GLU A 115 14.75 0.42 -2.41
C GLU A 115 15.18 -1.03 -2.16
N LEU A 116 15.40 -1.82 -3.23
CA LEU A 116 15.89 -3.19 -3.09
C LEU A 116 17.29 -3.23 -2.45
N PRO A 117 17.52 -4.11 -1.47
CA PRO A 117 18.87 -4.38 -0.97
C PRO A 117 19.82 -4.86 -2.07
N LEU A 118 21.12 -4.54 -1.98
CA LEU A 118 22.12 -4.91 -2.99
C LEU A 118 22.19 -6.42 -3.25
N GLU A 119 21.93 -7.25 -2.25
CA GLU A 119 21.86 -8.71 -2.39
C GLU A 119 20.66 -9.12 -3.27
N SER A 120 19.49 -8.53 -3.04
CA SER A 120 18.29 -8.77 -3.86
C SER A 120 18.47 -8.29 -5.29
N GLN A 121 19.18 -7.17 -5.49
CA GLN A 121 19.54 -6.68 -6.82
C GLN A 121 20.43 -7.68 -7.58
N ALA A 122 21.38 -8.36 -6.88
CA ALA A 122 22.24 -9.38 -7.50
C ALA A 122 21.43 -10.61 -7.92
N LEU A 123 20.44 -11.01 -7.12
CA LEU A 123 19.54 -12.12 -7.46
C LEU A 123 18.61 -11.75 -8.63
N LEU A 124 18.05 -10.54 -8.62
CA LEU A 124 17.24 -10.02 -9.71
C LEU A 124 18.01 -9.99 -11.03
N LEU A 125 19.30 -9.59 -11.01
CA LEU A 125 20.14 -9.59 -12.20
C LEU A 125 20.24 -11.01 -12.82
N ARG A 126 20.39 -12.06 -12.00
CA ARG A 126 20.41 -13.45 -12.50
C ARG A 126 19.11 -13.83 -13.20
N VAL A 127 17.97 -13.46 -12.61
CA VAL A 127 16.67 -13.68 -13.26
C VAL A 127 16.59 -12.98 -14.60
N LEU A 128 17.05 -11.72 -14.68
CA LEU A 128 17.05 -10.93 -15.93
C LEU A 128 18.01 -11.47 -17.01
N GLN A 129 19.08 -12.18 -16.62
CA GLN A 129 20.10 -12.72 -17.53
C GLN A 129 19.77 -14.12 -18.03
N SER A 130 19.39 -15.01 -17.12
CA SER A 130 19.24 -16.45 -17.41
C SER A 130 17.86 -17.01 -17.07
N GLY A 131 16.97 -16.23 -16.46
CA GLY A 131 15.69 -16.73 -15.93
C GLY A 131 15.85 -17.63 -14.70
N GLU A 132 17.05 -17.68 -14.10
CA GLU A 132 17.36 -18.59 -12.99
C GLU A 132 17.31 -17.87 -11.64
N TYR A 133 16.77 -18.57 -10.66
CA TYR A 133 16.79 -18.11 -9.25
C TYR A 133 16.86 -19.30 -8.29
N ARG A 134 17.02 -19.04 -7.01
CA ARG A 134 16.98 -20.05 -5.93
C ARG A 134 16.08 -19.53 -4.80
N LYS A 135 15.33 -20.46 -4.21
CA LYS A 135 14.60 -20.16 -2.97
C LYS A 135 15.56 -19.98 -1.81
N VAL A 136 15.20 -19.10 -0.87
CA VAL A 136 15.98 -18.90 0.35
C VAL A 136 16.09 -20.23 1.10
N GLY A 137 17.30 -20.61 1.48
CA GLY A 137 17.61 -21.89 2.13
C GLY A 137 17.70 -23.10 1.20
N SER A 138 17.63 -22.91 -0.14
CA SER A 138 17.75 -24.01 -1.12
C SER A 138 18.92 -23.79 -2.09
N ASN A 139 19.61 -24.87 -2.43
CA ASN A 139 20.62 -24.87 -3.49
C ASN A 139 20.04 -25.23 -4.86
N LYS A 140 18.76 -25.64 -4.94
CA LYS A 140 18.10 -26.01 -6.18
C LYS A 140 17.88 -24.79 -7.05
N ILE A 141 18.29 -24.85 -8.32
CA ILE A 141 18.04 -23.83 -9.32
C ILE A 141 16.60 -24.01 -9.82
N GLU A 142 15.83 -22.93 -9.75
CA GLU A 142 14.49 -22.81 -10.33
C GLU A 142 14.56 -21.88 -11.55
N HIS A 143 13.64 -22.06 -12.49
CA HIS A 143 13.57 -21.26 -13.72
C HIS A 143 12.24 -20.51 -13.77
N THR A 144 12.29 -19.29 -14.31
CA THR A 144 11.11 -18.46 -14.55
C THR A 144 11.25 -17.71 -15.87
N ASP A 145 10.13 -17.57 -16.57
CA ASP A 145 9.99 -16.71 -17.76
C ASP A 145 9.09 -15.54 -17.40
N VAL A 146 9.63 -14.51 -16.74
CA VAL A 146 8.90 -13.34 -16.29
C VAL A 146 9.40 -12.10 -17.00
N ARG A 147 8.49 -11.31 -17.56
CA ARG A 147 8.79 -9.96 -18.03
C ARG A 147 8.84 -9.00 -16.86
N ILE A 148 9.91 -8.22 -16.74
CA ILE A 148 10.09 -7.23 -15.68
C ILE A 148 9.73 -5.83 -16.21
N VAL A 149 8.87 -5.12 -15.47
CA VAL A 149 8.65 -3.68 -15.59
C VAL A 149 9.01 -3.08 -14.24
N ALA A 150 9.98 -2.20 -14.20
CA ALA A 150 10.45 -1.55 -12.98
C ALA A 150 10.01 -0.09 -12.93
N ALA A 151 9.78 0.46 -11.75
CA ALA A 151 9.52 1.88 -11.57
C ALA A 151 10.37 2.46 -10.43
N THR A 152 10.72 3.73 -10.56
CA THR A 152 11.45 4.47 -9.52
C THR A 152 11.15 5.97 -9.58
N ASN A 153 11.31 6.64 -8.45
CA ASN A 153 11.19 8.08 -8.30
C ASN A 153 12.55 8.78 -8.17
N ILE A 154 13.64 8.01 -8.09
CA ILE A 154 15.00 8.54 -7.99
C ILE A 154 15.80 8.25 -9.26
N ASP A 155 16.87 9.01 -9.46
CA ASP A 155 17.82 8.76 -10.51
C ASP A 155 18.68 7.53 -10.19
N LEU A 156 18.51 6.47 -10.98
CA LEU A 156 19.27 5.22 -10.79
C LEU A 156 20.76 5.40 -11.02
N TYR A 157 21.17 6.30 -11.94
CA TYR A 157 22.58 6.57 -12.18
C TYR A 157 23.25 7.21 -10.94
N GLU A 158 22.57 8.16 -10.31
CA GLU A 158 23.01 8.72 -9.04
C GLU A 158 23.03 7.67 -7.92
N ALA A 159 22.06 6.76 -7.90
CA ALA A 159 22.05 5.65 -6.94
C ALA A 159 23.25 4.70 -7.14
N VAL A 160 23.66 4.44 -8.39
CA VAL A 160 24.89 3.69 -8.72
C VAL A 160 26.12 4.41 -8.17
N ARG A 161 26.26 5.72 -8.45
CA ARG A 161 27.40 6.52 -7.94
C ARG A 161 27.51 6.52 -6.42
N ARG A 162 26.39 6.44 -5.72
CA ARG A 162 26.33 6.36 -4.24
C ARG A 162 26.49 4.94 -3.69
N GLY A 163 26.70 3.94 -4.54
CA GLY A 163 26.81 2.54 -4.15
C GLY A 163 25.50 1.92 -3.59
N LYS A 164 24.35 2.55 -3.86
CA LYS A 164 23.02 2.04 -3.44
C LYS A 164 22.34 1.17 -4.49
N PHE A 165 22.81 1.26 -5.73
CA PHE A 165 22.31 0.45 -6.84
C PHE A 165 23.48 -0.16 -7.62
N ARG A 166 23.32 -1.39 -8.09
CA ARG A 166 24.38 -2.09 -8.85
C ARG A 166 24.43 -1.57 -10.28
N GLU A 167 25.62 -1.31 -10.76
CA GLU A 167 25.87 -0.80 -12.11
C GLU A 167 25.44 -1.80 -13.19
N ASP A 168 25.72 -3.10 -12.98
CA ASP A 168 25.35 -4.18 -13.90
C ASP A 168 23.83 -4.31 -14.06
N LEU A 169 23.08 -4.21 -12.96
CA LEU A 169 21.62 -4.21 -12.98
C LEU A 169 21.07 -2.96 -13.66
N TYR A 170 21.67 -1.79 -13.41
CA TYR A 170 21.29 -0.53 -14.06
C TYR A 170 21.35 -0.66 -15.58
N PHE A 171 22.48 -1.14 -16.14
CA PHE A 171 22.61 -1.29 -17.59
C PHE A 171 21.62 -2.33 -18.15
N ARG A 172 21.33 -3.39 -17.42
CA ARG A 172 20.37 -4.39 -17.87
C ARG A 172 18.94 -3.87 -17.92
N LEU A 173 18.53 -3.05 -16.95
CA LEU A 173 17.20 -2.45 -16.86
C LEU A 173 17.02 -1.25 -17.79
N SER A 174 18.07 -0.46 -18.00
CA SER A 174 18.00 0.82 -18.72
C SER A 174 17.90 0.69 -20.25
N ALA A 175 17.73 -0.53 -20.78
CA ALA A 175 17.56 -0.77 -22.22
C ALA A 175 16.31 -0.07 -22.80
N ALA A 176 15.24 0.05 -22.02
CA ALA A 176 14.02 0.74 -22.39
C ALA A 176 13.57 1.63 -21.21
N GLN A 177 13.56 2.94 -21.43
CA GLN A 177 13.18 3.92 -20.40
C GLN A 177 11.96 4.72 -20.84
N ILE A 178 11.05 4.96 -19.88
CA ILE A 178 9.88 5.83 -20.04
C ILE A 178 9.93 6.86 -18.93
N ARG A 179 9.93 8.15 -19.27
CA ARG A 179 9.91 9.24 -18.30
C ARG A 179 8.53 9.87 -18.28
N ILE A 180 7.89 9.87 -17.11
CA ILE A 180 6.60 10.53 -16.89
C ILE A 180 6.87 11.90 -16.28
N PRO A 181 6.33 12.99 -16.86
CA PRO A 181 6.53 14.34 -16.35
C PRO A 181 5.84 14.54 -14.99
N ALA A 182 6.45 15.32 -14.11
CA ALA A 182 5.83 15.75 -12.87
C ALA A 182 4.62 16.66 -13.17
N LEU A 183 3.68 16.76 -12.22
CA LEU A 183 2.45 17.51 -12.44
C LEU A 183 2.71 19.02 -12.64
N ARG A 184 3.72 19.57 -11.98
CA ARG A 184 4.16 20.97 -12.15
C ARG A 184 4.70 21.29 -13.56
N ASP A 185 5.17 20.27 -14.29
CA ASP A 185 5.70 20.43 -15.64
C ASP A 185 4.58 20.35 -16.71
N ARG A 186 3.33 19.99 -16.28
CA ARG A 186 2.13 19.89 -17.12
C ARG A 186 0.95 20.66 -16.50
N GLN A 187 1.16 21.95 -16.31
CA GLN A 187 0.23 22.82 -15.56
C GLN A 187 -1.19 22.84 -16.12
N ASP A 188 -1.35 22.75 -17.45
CA ASP A 188 -2.68 22.71 -18.10
C ASP A 188 -3.50 21.46 -17.71
N ASP A 189 -2.84 20.38 -17.34
CA ASP A 189 -3.49 19.15 -16.91
C ASP A 189 -4.03 19.23 -15.47
N ILE A 190 -3.50 20.14 -14.62
CA ILE A 190 -3.88 20.26 -13.21
C ILE A 190 -5.38 20.52 -13.07
N TYR A 191 -5.91 21.50 -13.82
CA TYR A 191 -7.33 21.83 -13.75
C TYR A 191 -8.22 20.75 -14.37
N LEU A 192 -7.74 20.06 -15.41
CA LEU A 192 -8.46 18.94 -16.01
C LEU A 192 -8.61 17.78 -15.01
N LEU A 193 -7.54 17.46 -14.29
CA LEU A 193 -7.51 16.47 -13.22
C LEU A 193 -8.44 16.87 -12.07
N PHE A 194 -8.37 18.12 -11.61
CA PHE A 194 -9.25 18.65 -10.56
C PHE A 194 -10.73 18.48 -10.94
N ARG A 195 -11.10 18.87 -12.15
CA ARG A 195 -12.48 18.73 -12.65
C ARG A 195 -12.96 17.28 -12.66
N LYS A 196 -12.11 16.37 -13.07
CA LYS A 196 -12.45 14.94 -13.09
C LYS A 196 -12.62 14.41 -11.66
N PHE A 197 -11.66 14.68 -10.78
CA PHE A 197 -11.70 14.19 -9.40
C PHE A 197 -12.89 14.72 -8.60
N THR A 198 -13.23 16.00 -8.76
CA THR A 198 -14.44 16.55 -8.10
C THR A 198 -15.72 15.93 -8.66
N SER A 199 -15.79 15.62 -9.98
CA SER A 199 -16.93 14.94 -10.58
C SER A 199 -17.09 13.53 -10.04
N ASP A 200 -16.03 12.74 -10.08
CA ASP A 200 -16.04 11.34 -9.66
C ASP A 200 -16.37 11.21 -8.16
N PHE A 201 -15.77 12.09 -7.34
CA PHE A 201 -16.04 12.09 -5.92
C PHE A 201 -17.48 12.54 -5.60
N SER A 202 -18.01 13.54 -6.30
CA SER A 202 -19.39 13.99 -6.15
C SER A 202 -20.40 12.90 -6.50
N GLU A 203 -20.18 12.19 -7.61
CA GLU A 203 -21.04 11.09 -8.05
C GLU A 203 -21.03 9.91 -7.05
N THR A 204 -19.85 9.59 -6.50
CA THR A 204 -19.71 8.48 -5.56
C THR A 204 -20.26 8.81 -4.18
N SER A 205 -20.10 10.08 -3.72
CA SER A 205 -20.42 10.51 -2.35
C SER A 205 -21.78 11.18 -2.22
N GLY A 206 -22.46 11.51 -3.34
CA GLY A 206 -23.70 12.28 -3.34
C GLY A 206 -23.51 13.74 -2.91
N MET A 207 -22.27 14.27 -3.01
CA MET A 207 -21.90 15.63 -2.62
C MET A 207 -21.99 16.59 -3.80
N CYS A 208 -21.98 17.92 -3.50
CA CYS A 208 -21.99 18.94 -4.54
C CYS A 208 -20.69 18.95 -5.34
N LYS A 209 -20.79 19.11 -6.65
CA LYS A 209 -19.63 19.27 -7.52
C LYS A 209 -18.98 20.65 -7.31
N ILE A 210 -17.67 20.67 -7.11
CA ILE A 210 -16.90 21.92 -6.99
C ILE A 210 -16.45 22.39 -8.37
N SER A 211 -16.60 23.69 -8.63
CA SER A 211 -15.98 24.40 -9.74
C SER A 211 -15.18 25.57 -9.25
N LEU A 212 -14.21 26.01 -10.02
CA LEU A 212 -13.33 27.12 -9.66
C LEU A 212 -13.52 28.29 -10.62
N ARG A 213 -13.47 29.50 -10.08
CA ARG A 213 -13.35 30.73 -10.86
C ARG A 213 -11.96 30.84 -11.50
N PRO A 214 -11.76 31.66 -12.53
CA PRO A 214 -10.45 31.81 -13.19
C PRO A 214 -9.31 32.22 -12.27
N ASP A 215 -9.57 33.00 -11.23
CA ASP A 215 -8.61 33.37 -10.20
C ASP A 215 -8.19 32.18 -9.32
N ALA A 216 -9.16 31.35 -8.93
CA ALA A 216 -8.92 30.10 -8.18
C ALA A 216 -8.18 29.05 -9.05
N ILE A 217 -8.48 28.97 -10.36
CA ILE A 217 -7.76 28.08 -11.28
C ILE A 217 -6.28 28.48 -11.34
N ARG A 218 -5.97 29.79 -11.48
CA ARG A 218 -4.58 30.26 -11.46
C ARG A 218 -3.87 29.89 -10.16
N LEU A 219 -4.53 30.05 -9.00
CA LEU A 219 -4.01 29.67 -7.70
C LEU A 219 -3.72 28.16 -7.63
N LEU A 220 -4.66 27.30 -8.09
CA LEU A 220 -4.50 25.85 -8.12
C LEU A 220 -3.31 25.44 -8.99
N CYS A 221 -3.19 26.02 -10.20
CA CYS A 221 -2.13 25.69 -11.15
C CYS A 221 -0.76 26.25 -10.76
N SER A 222 -0.68 27.29 -9.94
CA SER A 222 0.58 27.87 -9.45
C SER A 222 1.26 27.01 -8.38
N TYR A 223 0.51 26.13 -7.71
CA TYR A 223 1.08 25.26 -6.67
C TYR A 223 1.90 24.13 -7.28
N ARG A 224 3.02 23.76 -6.67
CA ARG A 224 4.01 22.79 -7.22
C ARG A 224 3.58 21.33 -7.18
N TRP A 225 2.63 20.97 -6.34
CA TRP A 225 2.10 19.61 -6.17
C TRP A 225 3.20 18.55 -5.99
N PRO A 226 4.01 18.59 -4.91
CA PRO A 226 5.12 17.66 -4.70
C PRO A 226 4.69 16.19 -4.63
N GLY A 227 3.44 15.89 -4.23
CA GLY A 227 2.83 14.57 -4.29
C GLY A 227 2.06 14.30 -5.59
N ASN A 228 2.22 15.16 -6.60
CA ASN A 228 1.68 15.00 -7.96
C ASN A 228 0.16 14.71 -7.97
N VAL A 229 -0.28 13.82 -8.84
CA VAL A 229 -1.69 13.46 -9.05
C VAL A 229 -2.31 12.87 -7.78
N ARG A 230 -1.55 12.09 -6.99
CA ARG A 230 -2.03 11.52 -5.72
C ARG A 230 -2.38 12.61 -4.71
N GLN A 231 -1.55 13.65 -4.59
CA GLN A 231 -1.80 14.78 -3.70
C GLN A 231 -2.98 15.62 -4.20
N LEU A 232 -3.04 15.92 -5.49
CA LEU A 232 -4.15 16.68 -6.09
C LEU A 232 -5.49 15.96 -5.90
N MET A 233 -5.54 14.64 -6.07
CA MET A 233 -6.72 13.83 -5.85
C MET A 233 -7.18 13.91 -4.38
N GLY A 234 -6.28 13.67 -3.43
CA GLY A 234 -6.60 13.78 -2.00
C GLY A 234 -7.06 15.18 -1.59
N PHE A 235 -6.40 16.21 -2.10
CA PHE A 235 -6.81 17.61 -1.91
C PHE A 235 -8.23 17.87 -2.43
N THR A 236 -8.52 17.42 -3.66
CA THR A 236 -9.83 17.63 -4.27
C THR A 236 -10.97 16.95 -3.49
N GLN A 237 -10.73 15.73 -3.03
CA GLN A 237 -11.68 14.99 -2.20
C GLN A 237 -11.93 15.67 -0.85
N ALA A 238 -10.86 16.08 -0.18
CA ALA A 238 -10.95 16.80 1.10
C ALA A 238 -11.66 18.13 0.97
N LEU A 239 -11.33 18.91 -0.08
CA LEU A 239 -12.00 20.18 -0.40
C LEU A 239 -13.50 19.97 -0.64
N THR A 240 -13.86 18.98 -1.48
CA THR A 240 -15.26 18.68 -1.79
C THR A 240 -16.04 18.30 -0.54
N ALA A 241 -15.48 17.44 0.31
CA ALA A 241 -16.12 17.02 1.55
C ALA A 241 -16.31 18.17 2.54
N GLN A 242 -15.35 19.08 2.68
CA GLN A 242 -15.42 20.21 3.61
C GLN A 242 -16.39 21.31 3.14
N VAL A 243 -16.34 21.63 1.85
CA VAL A 243 -17.21 22.68 1.29
C VAL A 243 -18.66 22.20 1.22
N SER A 244 -18.92 20.96 0.84
CA SER A 244 -20.28 20.41 0.75
C SER A 244 -21.00 20.34 2.10
N ARG A 245 -20.28 20.21 3.22
CA ARG A 245 -20.88 20.25 4.58
C ARG A 245 -21.46 21.60 4.96
N LYS A 246 -21.03 22.68 4.31
CA LYS A 246 -21.45 24.06 4.61
C LYS A 246 -22.68 24.52 3.83
N VAL A 247 -23.17 23.68 2.91
CA VAL A 247 -24.21 24.05 1.94
C VAL A 247 -25.38 23.07 2.01
N THR A 248 -26.59 23.62 1.89
CA THR A 248 -27.84 22.83 1.85
C THR A 248 -27.92 21.94 0.62
N PRO A 249 -28.56 20.74 0.68
CA PRO A 249 -28.57 19.72 -0.37
C PRO A 249 -29.14 20.11 -1.74
N THR A 250 -29.66 21.32 -1.88
CA THR A 250 -30.33 21.83 -3.10
C THR A 250 -29.36 22.35 -4.19
N LEU A 251 -28.08 22.59 -3.87
CA LEU A 251 -27.10 23.10 -4.82
C LEU A 251 -26.32 21.93 -5.44
N GLN A 252 -26.50 21.72 -6.73
CA GLN A 252 -25.74 20.69 -7.47
C GLN A 252 -24.28 21.07 -7.75
N ARG A 253 -23.93 22.37 -7.66
CA ARG A 253 -22.61 22.90 -8.00
C ARG A 253 -22.27 24.10 -7.12
N ILE A 254 -21.05 24.13 -6.60
CA ILE A 254 -20.48 25.22 -5.82
C ILE A 254 -19.30 25.79 -6.58
N GLU A 255 -19.27 27.11 -6.77
CA GLU A 255 -18.18 27.80 -7.45
C GLU A 255 -17.33 28.56 -6.40
N LEU A 256 -16.03 28.28 -6.39
CA LEU A 256 -15.08 28.89 -5.45
C LEU A 256 -14.19 29.94 -6.15
N SER A 257 -14.03 31.08 -5.48
CA SER A 257 -13.03 32.10 -5.78
C SER A 257 -11.66 31.75 -5.18
N ALA A 258 -10.60 32.48 -5.57
CA ALA A 258 -9.28 32.29 -4.99
C ALA A 258 -9.24 32.53 -3.49
N ALA A 259 -9.99 33.51 -2.98
CA ALA A 259 -10.08 33.80 -1.54
C ALA A 259 -10.72 32.67 -0.73
N GLU A 260 -11.69 31.98 -1.32
CA GLU A 260 -12.37 30.83 -0.71
C GLU A 260 -11.54 29.54 -0.83
N LEU A 261 -10.72 29.40 -1.86
CA LEU A 261 -9.83 28.26 -2.08
C LEU A 261 -8.55 28.35 -1.22
N ALA A 262 -7.99 29.54 -1.07
CA ALA A 262 -6.70 29.76 -0.41
C ALA A 262 -6.55 29.11 0.98
N PRO A 263 -7.58 29.12 1.88
CA PRO A 263 -7.47 28.46 3.18
C PRO A 263 -7.31 26.94 3.12
N PHE A 264 -7.66 26.31 2.00
CA PHE A 264 -7.56 24.87 1.80
C PHE A 264 -6.27 24.46 1.08
N MET A 265 -5.59 25.41 0.42
CA MET A 265 -4.36 25.11 -0.29
C MET A 265 -3.31 24.54 0.68
N PRO A 266 -2.56 23.49 0.28
CA PRO A 266 -1.49 22.98 1.12
C PRO A 266 -0.45 24.08 1.34
N VAL A 267 0.00 24.24 2.59
CA VAL A 267 1.09 25.15 2.90
C VAL A 267 2.35 24.57 2.25
N GLU A 268 3.04 25.35 1.42
CA GLU A 268 4.38 24.99 1.00
C GLU A 268 5.25 24.91 2.27
N GLN A 269 5.59 23.72 2.68
CA GLN A 269 6.66 23.54 3.65
C GLN A 269 7.91 24.01 2.90
N GLY A 270 8.30 25.24 3.18
CA GLY A 270 9.59 25.75 2.76
C GLY A 270 10.65 24.71 3.11
N GLU A 271 11.73 24.66 2.34
CA GLU A 271 12.91 23.83 2.63
C GLU A 271 13.15 23.86 4.13
N PRO A 272 13.45 22.71 4.78
CA PRO A 272 13.66 22.69 6.22
C PRO A 272 14.69 23.78 6.51
N ILE A 273 14.26 24.83 7.21
CA ILE A 273 15.14 25.88 7.69
C ILE A 273 16.20 25.11 8.46
N PRO A 274 17.50 25.15 8.07
CA PRO A 274 18.52 24.50 8.87
C PRO A 274 18.41 25.16 10.25
N VAL A 275 18.00 24.37 11.24
CA VAL A 275 18.04 24.80 12.63
C VAL A 275 19.54 24.93 12.95
N VAL A 276 20.06 26.10 12.74
CA VAL A 276 21.39 26.48 13.19
C VAL A 276 21.27 26.50 14.72
N PHE A 277 21.68 25.42 15.36
CA PHE A 277 22.00 25.43 16.76
C PHE A 277 23.20 26.41 16.92
N SER A 278 22.94 27.70 17.06
CA SER A 278 23.89 28.65 17.55
C SER A 278 24.14 28.31 19.02
N GLY A 279 25.18 27.49 19.25
CA GLY A 279 25.85 27.41 20.51
C GLY A 279 26.29 28.82 20.90
N ALA A 280 25.86 29.25 22.08
CA ALA A 280 26.20 30.53 22.68
C ALA A 280 27.69 30.77 22.75
N GLN A 281 28.17 31.94 22.26
CA GLN A 281 29.17 32.80 22.93
C GLN A 281 29.29 34.15 22.25
N GLY A 282 28.97 35.19 23.02
CA GLY A 282 29.73 36.42 23.05
C GLY A 282 29.27 37.62 22.21
N GLY A 283 28.64 38.60 22.84
CA GLY A 283 28.91 40.02 22.68
C GLY A 283 27.97 40.87 21.77
N PRO A 284 27.62 42.09 22.19
CA PRO A 284 26.49 42.85 21.69
C PRO A 284 26.84 43.85 20.61
N GLN A 285 25.97 44.01 19.59
CA GLN A 285 25.76 45.36 19.00
C GLN A 285 24.44 45.45 18.23
N ALA A 286 23.86 46.60 18.39
CA ALA A 286 22.52 47.04 18.08
C ALA A 286 22.20 47.18 16.57
N GLY A 287 20.92 47.01 16.22
CA GLY A 287 20.36 47.42 14.94
C GLY A 287 18.88 47.02 14.83
N ALA A 288 18.01 48.01 14.88
CA ALA A 288 16.58 48.09 15.01
C ALA A 288 15.70 47.18 14.13
N GLY A 289 14.62 46.61 14.65
CA GLY A 289 13.27 46.73 14.14
C GLY A 289 12.67 45.59 13.35
N ALA A 290 12.20 44.52 14.03
CA ALA A 290 10.96 43.79 13.74
C ALA A 290 10.57 43.02 15.00
N PRO A 291 9.26 42.90 15.41
CA PRO A 291 8.88 42.17 16.59
C PRO A 291 9.13 40.65 16.35
N ALA A 292 10.10 40.09 17.05
CA ALA A 292 10.33 38.67 17.12
C ALA A 292 9.11 38.03 17.80
N MET A 293 8.34 37.28 17.07
CA MET A 293 7.32 36.39 17.64
C MET A 293 8.04 35.37 18.53
N ASP A 294 7.77 35.47 19.83
CA ASP A 294 8.33 34.53 20.83
C ASP A 294 7.70 33.13 20.59
N LEU A 295 8.45 32.24 19.98
CA LEU A 295 8.03 30.86 19.71
C LEU A 295 8.20 29.93 20.91
N GLN A 296 8.76 30.41 22.00
CA GLN A 296 8.97 29.65 23.25
C GLN A 296 7.67 29.05 23.81
N PRO A 297 6.51 29.76 23.84
CA PRO A 297 5.26 29.20 24.33
C PRO A 297 4.74 28.04 23.46
N ILE A 298 4.97 28.11 22.13
CA ILE A 298 4.51 27.09 21.19
C ILE A 298 5.34 25.81 21.32
N VAL A 299 6.65 25.94 21.42
CA VAL A 299 7.56 24.80 21.65
C VAL A 299 7.26 24.10 22.98
N LYS A 300 6.99 24.87 24.03
CA LYS A 300 6.61 24.35 25.35
C LYS A 300 5.25 23.63 25.27
N ALA A 301 4.27 24.16 24.57
CA ALA A 301 2.97 23.54 24.40
C ALA A 301 3.06 22.20 23.62
N ILE A 302 3.93 22.11 22.60
CA ILE A 302 4.17 20.87 21.86
C ILE A 302 4.85 19.83 22.77
N PHE A 303 5.81 20.24 23.59
CA PHE A 303 6.49 19.34 24.52
C PHE A 303 5.53 18.81 25.59
N ASP A 304 4.69 19.66 26.18
CA ASP A 304 3.66 19.27 27.14
C ASP A 304 2.59 18.33 26.53
N LEU A 305 2.29 18.51 25.23
CA LEU A 305 1.36 17.64 24.51
C LEU A 305 1.96 16.24 24.28
N ASN A 306 3.22 16.17 23.90
CA ASN A 306 3.92 14.89 23.73
C ASN A 306 4.03 14.12 25.06
N GLN A 307 4.37 14.79 26.17
CA GLN A 307 4.37 14.15 27.48
C GLN A 307 2.97 13.61 27.87
N ARG A 308 1.90 14.30 27.53
CA ARG A 308 0.54 13.81 27.78
C ARG A 308 0.17 12.62 26.92
N ILE A 309 0.68 12.53 25.69
CA ILE A 309 0.50 11.36 24.81
C ILE A 309 1.24 10.16 25.42
N ASP A 310 2.50 10.32 25.81
CA ASP A 310 3.30 9.25 26.44
C ASP A 310 2.66 8.75 27.74
N ASP A 311 2.11 9.65 28.57
CA ASP A 311 1.36 9.31 29.79
C ASP A 311 0.05 8.56 29.51
N LEU A 312 -0.64 8.90 28.42
CA LEU A 312 -1.86 8.21 28.01
C LEU A 312 -1.56 6.82 27.46
N GLU A 313 -0.51 6.66 26.65
CA GLU A 313 -0.05 5.37 26.16
C GLU A 313 0.37 4.45 27.30
N ALA A 314 1.14 4.94 28.27
CA ALA A 314 1.53 4.20 29.47
C ALA A 314 0.32 3.80 30.35
N ARG A 315 -0.78 4.57 30.33
CA ARG A 315 -2.02 4.23 31.04
C ARG A 315 -2.90 3.23 30.27
N VAL A 316 -2.84 3.22 28.96
CA VAL A 316 -3.51 2.23 28.11
C VAL A 316 -2.83 0.87 28.27
N ASP A 317 -1.50 0.82 28.24
CA ASP A 317 -0.73 -0.41 28.41
C ASP A 317 -0.92 -1.04 29.81
N ARG A 318 -1.11 -0.22 30.86
CA ARG A 318 -1.41 -0.73 32.21
C ARG A 318 -2.85 -1.27 32.36
N ARG A 319 -3.77 -1.00 31.44
CA ARG A 319 -5.16 -1.47 31.47
C ARG A 319 -5.42 -2.76 30.67
N SER A 320 -4.44 -3.22 29.90
CA SER A 320 -4.65 -4.32 28.95
C SER A 320 -4.11 -5.70 29.36
N LEU A 321 -3.76 -5.95 30.63
CA LEU A 321 -3.42 -7.29 31.09
C LEU A 321 -4.02 -7.60 32.47
N PRO A 322 -4.97 -8.56 32.61
CA PRO A 322 -5.20 -9.21 33.89
C PRO A 322 -4.05 -10.20 34.16
N ALA A 323 -3.42 -10.07 35.33
CA ALA A 323 -2.34 -10.91 35.77
C ALA A 323 -2.79 -12.38 35.87
N PRO A 324 -2.00 -13.37 35.38
CA PRO A 324 -2.27 -14.76 35.66
C PRO A 324 -1.96 -15.07 37.15
N ALA A 325 -2.93 -15.74 37.78
CA ALA A 325 -2.85 -16.21 39.15
C ALA A 325 -1.64 -17.17 39.34
N ALA A 326 -0.88 -16.96 40.39
CA ALA A 326 0.24 -17.80 40.79
C ALA A 326 -0.24 -19.22 41.13
N ALA A 327 0.32 -20.24 40.47
CA ALA A 327 0.22 -21.63 40.88
C ALA A 327 1.32 -21.97 41.92
N PRO A 328 1.05 -22.86 42.89
CA PRO A 328 1.99 -23.14 43.99
C PRO A 328 3.18 -24.00 43.53
N ARG A 329 4.34 -23.69 44.09
CA ARG A 329 5.57 -24.49 43.98
C ARG A 329 5.34 -25.90 44.56
N ALA A 330 5.62 -26.92 43.75
CA ALA A 330 5.83 -28.29 44.25
C ALA A 330 7.32 -28.59 44.30
N GLU A 331 7.71 -29.22 45.38
CA GLU A 331 9.06 -29.58 45.82
C GLU A 331 9.76 -30.57 44.88
N GLU A 332 11.07 -30.47 44.82
CA GLU A 332 11.99 -31.40 44.17
C GLU A 332 11.94 -32.78 44.87
N ALA A 333 11.75 -33.83 44.10
CA ALA A 333 12.03 -35.20 44.52
C ALA A 333 12.87 -35.88 43.42
N GLU A 334 14.10 -36.22 43.82
CA GLU A 334 15.06 -37.05 43.09
C GLU A 334 14.44 -38.42 42.77
N TRP A 335 14.62 -38.90 41.56
CA TRP A 335 14.49 -40.32 41.21
C TRP A 335 15.71 -40.82 40.45
N GLN A 336 16.41 -41.76 41.09
CA GLN A 336 17.53 -42.56 40.57
C GLN A 336 17.02 -43.57 39.54
N GLY A 337 17.85 -43.84 38.55
CA GLY A 337 17.58 -44.75 37.45
C GLY A 337 17.44 -46.20 37.79
N GLN A 338 16.80 -46.92 36.92
CA GLN A 338 17.07 -48.34 36.63
C GLN A 338 16.63 -48.69 35.22
N ASP A 339 17.55 -49.33 34.48
CA ASP A 339 17.36 -49.96 33.17
C ASP A 339 16.32 -51.07 33.23
N PHE A 340 15.51 -51.25 32.18
CA PHE A 340 15.16 -52.57 31.70
C PHE A 340 14.71 -52.56 30.22
N ALA A 341 15.14 -53.62 29.55
CA ALA A 341 15.10 -53.95 28.15
C ALA A 341 13.73 -54.17 27.51
N ALA A 342 13.69 -54.00 26.20
CA ALA A 342 12.61 -54.46 25.31
C ALA A 342 12.40 -55.98 25.32
N PRO A 343 11.23 -56.48 24.95
CA PRO A 343 11.14 -57.30 23.77
C PRO A 343 9.90 -57.10 22.88
N SER A 344 10.14 -57.50 21.65
CA SER A 344 9.30 -57.59 20.46
C SER A 344 8.05 -58.47 20.63
N GLY A 345 6.99 -58.13 19.88
CA GLY A 345 6.15 -59.15 19.31
C GLY A 345 4.63 -58.95 19.27
N ARG A 346 4.15 -58.93 18.02
CA ARG A 346 2.87 -59.45 17.50
C ARG A 346 1.58 -58.63 17.56
N VAL A 347 1.08 -58.45 16.39
CA VAL A 347 -0.23 -58.11 15.83
C VAL A 347 -1.36 -58.97 16.42
N VAL A 348 -2.52 -58.38 16.76
CA VAL A 348 -3.89 -58.91 16.54
C VAL A 348 -4.86 -57.73 16.44
N GLU A 349 -5.71 -57.78 15.41
CA GLU A 349 -6.91 -56.96 15.21
C GLU A 349 -7.97 -57.21 16.26
N SER A 350 -8.69 -56.15 16.67
CA SER A 350 -10.19 -56.27 16.82
C SER A 350 -10.83 -54.88 17.03
N VAL A 351 -11.96 -54.75 16.38
CA VAL A 351 -12.91 -53.65 16.26
C VAL A 351 -13.58 -53.35 17.60
N ALA A 352 -13.78 -52.08 17.92
CA ALA A 352 -15.05 -51.53 18.42
C ALA A 352 -14.96 -50.01 18.73
N ASP A 353 -15.96 -49.33 18.24
CA ASP A 353 -16.48 -47.99 18.52
C ASP A 353 -16.03 -47.27 19.79
N GLU A 354 -15.49 -46.03 19.61
CA GLU A 354 -15.78 -44.92 20.51
C GLU A 354 -15.53 -43.57 19.77
N GLN A 355 -16.50 -42.65 19.91
CA GLN A 355 -16.61 -41.38 19.26
C GLN A 355 -15.48 -40.42 19.67
N PRO A 356 -14.88 -39.59 18.75
CA PRO A 356 -13.93 -38.56 19.14
C PRO A 356 -14.67 -37.27 19.57
N GLN A 357 -14.30 -36.77 20.73
CA GLN A 357 -14.60 -35.40 21.19
C GLN A 357 -13.93 -34.39 20.27
N GLN A 358 -14.74 -33.50 19.74
CA GLN A 358 -14.30 -32.43 18.85
C GLN A 358 -13.57 -31.32 19.61
N GLU A 359 -12.33 -31.11 19.29
CA GLU A 359 -11.64 -29.83 19.54
C GLU A 359 -12.24 -28.74 18.66
N PRO A 360 -12.36 -27.45 19.13
CA PRO A 360 -12.98 -26.39 18.35
C PRO A 360 -12.05 -25.95 17.21
N ALA A 361 -12.44 -26.28 15.99
CA ALA A 361 -11.86 -25.74 14.77
C ALA A 361 -12.07 -24.22 14.72
N THR A 362 -11.02 -23.45 14.47
CA THR A 362 -11.06 -22.03 14.19
C THR A 362 -11.82 -21.77 12.88
N LEU A 363 -13.10 -21.49 12.99
CA LEU A 363 -13.96 -21.09 11.88
C LEU A 363 -13.49 -19.80 11.26
N SER A 364 -13.49 -19.70 9.93
CA SER A 364 -13.17 -18.45 9.23
C SER A 364 -14.17 -17.35 9.61
N VAL A 365 -13.77 -16.08 9.55
CA VAL A 365 -14.64 -14.93 9.91
C VAL A 365 -15.97 -14.96 9.16
N LYS A 366 -15.99 -15.48 7.92
CA LYS A 366 -17.21 -15.66 7.12
C LYS A 366 -18.14 -16.75 7.65
N GLU A 367 -17.60 -17.80 8.21
CA GLU A 367 -18.37 -18.89 8.80
C GLU A 367 -18.97 -18.51 10.14
N GLN A 368 -18.23 -17.74 10.95
CA GLN A 368 -18.73 -17.15 12.19
C GLN A 368 -19.87 -16.14 11.92
N GLU A 369 -19.74 -15.32 10.89
CA GLU A 369 -20.78 -14.37 10.48
C GLU A 369 -22.04 -15.09 9.99
N ALA A 370 -21.89 -16.16 9.21
CA ALA A 370 -23.01 -16.98 8.75
C ALA A 370 -23.73 -17.70 9.91
N GLU A 371 -23.00 -18.14 10.91
CA GLU A 371 -23.56 -18.80 12.09
C GLU A 371 -24.33 -17.83 13.00
N LEU A 372 -23.82 -16.59 13.16
CA LEU A 372 -24.53 -15.54 13.88
C LEU A 372 -25.84 -15.14 13.18
N ILE A 373 -25.84 -15.04 11.85
CA ILE A 373 -27.05 -14.76 11.06
C ILE A 373 -28.07 -15.90 11.21
N ARG A 374 -27.64 -17.16 11.21
CA ARG A 374 -28.51 -18.31 11.40
C ARG A 374 -29.16 -18.28 12.78
N LYS A 375 -28.38 -18.07 13.85
CA LYS A 375 -28.88 -17.99 15.23
C LYS A 375 -29.89 -16.86 15.43
N ALA A 376 -29.65 -15.69 14.84
CA ALA A 376 -30.58 -14.55 14.91
C ALA A 376 -31.90 -14.84 14.18
N LEU A 377 -31.87 -15.49 13.02
CA LEU A 377 -33.07 -15.87 12.29
C LEU A 377 -33.90 -16.97 13.02
N GLU A 378 -33.25 -17.96 13.60
CA GLU A 378 -33.90 -18.98 14.40
C GLU A 378 -34.58 -18.38 15.63
N LYS A 379 -33.90 -17.47 16.34
CA LYS A 379 -34.42 -16.78 17.53
C LYS A 379 -35.68 -15.94 17.23
N HIS A 380 -35.71 -15.30 16.04
CA HIS A 380 -36.84 -14.47 15.63
C HIS A 380 -37.85 -15.18 14.70
N GLY A 381 -37.85 -16.51 14.70
CA GLY A 381 -38.82 -17.32 13.94
C GLY A 381 -38.84 -17.03 12.43
N GLY A 382 -37.67 -16.65 11.84
CA GLY A 382 -37.55 -16.32 10.43
C GLY A 382 -37.86 -14.84 10.07
N ASN A 383 -38.17 -13.99 11.05
CA ASN A 383 -38.45 -12.58 10.82
C ASN A 383 -37.13 -11.81 10.52
N ARG A 384 -36.91 -11.50 9.23
CA ARG A 384 -35.70 -10.90 8.72
C ARG A 384 -35.45 -9.47 9.25
N LYS A 385 -36.52 -8.71 9.51
CA LYS A 385 -36.41 -7.33 9.99
C LYS A 385 -35.90 -7.28 11.43
N LEU A 386 -36.44 -8.13 12.32
CA LEU A 386 -36.00 -8.20 13.72
C LEU A 386 -34.58 -8.81 13.84
N ALA A 387 -34.25 -9.79 13.00
CA ALA A 387 -32.91 -10.38 12.96
C ALA A 387 -31.86 -9.38 12.47
N ALA A 388 -32.19 -8.51 11.50
CA ALA A 388 -31.30 -7.45 11.02
C ALA A 388 -31.07 -6.39 12.09
N GLU A 389 -32.11 -6.02 12.84
CA GLU A 389 -32.04 -5.04 13.92
C GLU A 389 -31.18 -5.54 15.09
N GLU A 390 -31.30 -6.83 15.48
CA GLU A 390 -30.47 -7.46 16.52
C GLU A 390 -28.98 -7.52 16.11
N LEU A 391 -28.70 -7.77 14.82
CA LEU A 391 -27.34 -7.83 14.28
C LEU A 391 -26.75 -6.45 13.91
N GLY A 392 -27.48 -5.37 14.12
CA GLY A 392 -27.02 -4.01 13.83
C GLY A 392 -26.78 -3.74 12.34
N MET A 393 -27.45 -4.46 11.43
CA MET A 393 -27.27 -4.31 9.98
C MET A 393 -28.59 -4.04 9.26
N SER A 394 -28.52 -3.47 8.04
CA SER A 394 -29.72 -3.25 7.24
C SER A 394 -30.29 -4.57 6.70
N GLU A 395 -31.62 -4.64 6.52
CA GLU A 395 -32.31 -5.82 5.95
C GLU A 395 -31.73 -6.22 4.58
N ARG A 396 -31.34 -5.26 3.76
CA ARG A 396 -30.69 -5.47 2.46
C ARG A 396 -29.29 -6.11 2.61
N THR A 397 -28.55 -5.74 3.64
CA THR A 397 -27.23 -6.32 3.95
C THR A 397 -27.39 -7.75 4.46
N LEU A 398 -28.36 -8.00 5.32
CA LEU A 398 -28.70 -9.34 5.80
C LEU A 398 -29.10 -10.24 4.63
N TYR A 399 -29.97 -9.80 3.71
CA TYR A 399 -30.39 -10.56 2.54
C TYR A 399 -29.22 -10.97 1.62
N ARG A 400 -28.24 -10.09 1.44
CA ARG A 400 -27.05 -10.38 0.62
C ARG A 400 -26.15 -11.44 1.26
N LYS A 401 -26.11 -11.50 2.60
CA LYS A 401 -25.25 -12.41 3.38
C LYS A 401 -25.96 -13.71 3.79
N LEU A 402 -27.26 -13.86 3.51
CA LEU A 402 -28.04 -15.07 3.81
C LEU A 402 -27.45 -16.30 3.11
N PRO A 403 -27.31 -17.43 3.83
CA PRO A 403 -27.02 -18.73 3.22
C PRO A 403 -28.06 -19.08 2.15
N PRO A 404 -27.70 -19.85 1.10
CA PRO A 404 -28.61 -20.20 0.00
C PRO A 404 -29.92 -20.82 0.42
N GLU A 405 -29.91 -21.54 1.54
CA GLU A 405 -31.05 -22.27 2.12
C GLU A 405 -32.18 -21.32 2.61
N TYR A 406 -31.84 -20.10 3.01
CA TYR A 406 -32.79 -19.12 3.55
C TYR A 406 -33.18 -18.03 2.54
N ARG A 407 -32.72 -18.12 1.28
CA ARG A 407 -33.08 -17.18 0.21
C ARG A 407 -34.41 -17.50 -0.48
N LYS A 408 -34.87 -18.74 -0.36
CA LYS A 408 -36.14 -19.18 -0.94
C LYS A 408 -37.19 -19.25 0.15
N LYS A 409 -37.92 -18.16 0.38
CA LYS A 409 -39.33 -18.09 0.80
C LYS A 409 -39.83 -16.68 0.65
#